data_afd0e02a101b48b2a7f74c0b7a650bef
#
_entry.id   afd0e02a101b48b2a7f74c0b7a650bef
#
_cell.length_a   1.000
_cell.length_b   1.000
_cell.length_c   1.000
_cell.angle_alpha   90.00
_cell.angle_beta   90.00
_cell.angle_gamma   90.00
#
_symmetry.space_group_name_H-M   'P 1'
#
loop_
_entity.id
_entity.type
_entity.pdbx_description
1 polymer ?
#
loop_
_entity_poly.entity_id
_entity_poly.type
_entity_poly.pdbx_seq_one_letter_code
_entity_poly.pdbx_strand_id
1 'polypeptide(L)'
;MQSELSQIQAFFNTEYPLNQEGLKELFGLFKVEKVAKGEMLLAANTTENYLRFLNSGVVREYYATPDKETNINFYAEPQFITDLSSFINNISTNKNQECITEVELLSVEKSAFRKLLDNYECGKSFIEISFQRLLKQKELFEYNRITKTADELYKELIIYRSNWLDNIPQYHIASYLNVTPETLSRIRKRIS
;
A
#
# COMPACT_ATOMS: atom_id res chain seq x y z
N MET A 1 1.48 -18.20 13.67
CA MET A 1 1.13 -16.99 14.47
C MET A 1 2.34 -16.19 14.94
N GLN A 2 3.38 -16.75 15.59
CA GLN A 2 4.57 -15.96 15.96
C GLN A 2 5.46 -15.56 14.78
N SER A 3 5.58 -16.36 13.73
CA SER A 3 6.35 -16.02 12.52
C SER A 3 5.64 -14.96 11.66
N GLU A 4 4.33 -14.98 11.63
CA GLU A 4 3.50 -14.09 10.80
C GLU A 4 3.43 -12.67 11.37
N LEU A 5 3.62 -12.52 12.69
CA LEU A 5 3.68 -11.21 13.35
C LEU A 5 5.10 -10.59 13.36
N SER A 6 6.12 -11.34 12.96
CA SER A 6 7.51 -10.87 13.06
C SER A 6 7.78 -9.62 12.19
N GLN A 7 7.20 -9.55 11.02
CA GLN A 7 7.40 -8.44 10.08
C GLN A 7 6.72 -7.16 10.55
N ILE A 8 5.46 -7.25 11.02
CA ILE A 8 4.77 -6.09 11.57
C ILE A 8 5.42 -5.61 12.88
N GLN A 9 5.97 -6.53 13.70
CA GLN A 9 6.73 -6.17 14.90
C GLN A 9 8.01 -5.40 14.53
N ALA A 10 8.76 -5.88 13.54
CA ALA A 10 9.94 -5.20 13.04
C ALA A 10 9.59 -3.82 12.50
N PHE A 11 8.50 -3.71 11.74
CA PHE A 11 7.99 -2.45 11.20
C PHE A 11 7.66 -1.45 12.33
N PHE A 12 6.92 -1.87 13.36
CA PHE A 12 6.58 -0.99 14.48
C PHE A 12 7.81 -0.57 15.28
N ASN A 13 8.76 -1.47 15.53
CA ASN A 13 9.99 -1.14 16.25
C ASN A 13 10.84 -0.10 15.53
N THR A 14 10.82 -0.10 14.20
CA THR A 14 11.61 0.83 13.39
C THR A 14 10.89 2.16 13.15
N GLU A 15 9.59 2.09 12.91
CA GLU A 15 8.82 3.18 12.34
C GLU A 15 7.90 3.90 13.35
N TYR A 16 7.47 3.19 14.40
CA TYR A 16 6.52 3.71 15.38
C TYR A 16 6.88 3.22 16.79
N PRO A 17 7.62 4.01 17.57
CA PRO A 17 7.95 3.65 18.95
C PRO A 17 6.69 3.75 19.83
N LEU A 18 5.85 2.73 19.77
CA LEU A 18 4.71 2.57 20.66
C LEU A 18 5.12 1.92 21.96
N ASN A 19 4.37 2.18 23.04
CA ASN A 19 4.59 1.51 24.30
C ASN A 19 4.32 -0.01 24.14
N GLN A 20 5.05 -0.82 24.89
CA GLN A 20 5.04 -2.30 24.76
C GLN A 20 3.67 -2.93 25.04
N GLU A 21 2.86 -2.38 25.93
CA GLU A 21 1.54 -2.91 26.25
C GLU A 21 0.54 -2.65 25.12
N GLY A 22 0.52 -1.44 24.58
CA GLY A 22 -0.31 -1.09 23.42
C GLY A 22 0.02 -1.91 22.19
N LEU A 23 1.30 -2.21 21.95
CA LEU A 23 1.73 -3.10 20.86
C LEU A 23 1.24 -4.54 21.05
N LYS A 24 1.32 -5.08 22.27
CA LYS A 24 0.87 -6.44 22.56
C LYS A 24 -0.64 -6.60 22.34
N GLU A 25 -1.44 -5.61 22.75
CA GLU A 25 -2.88 -5.61 22.48
C GLU A 25 -3.17 -5.45 21.00
N LEU A 26 -2.49 -4.52 20.31
CA LEU A 26 -2.63 -4.35 18.86
C LEU A 26 -2.36 -5.65 18.11
N PHE A 27 -1.27 -6.33 18.42
CA PHE A 27 -0.94 -7.61 17.79
C PHE A 27 -1.97 -8.71 18.08
N GLY A 28 -2.60 -8.68 19.24
CA GLY A 28 -3.69 -9.60 19.59
C GLY A 28 -4.98 -9.38 18.79
N LEU A 29 -5.17 -8.21 18.20
CA LEU A 29 -6.33 -7.87 17.37
C LEU A 29 -6.18 -8.30 15.90
N PHE A 30 -4.94 -8.46 15.40
CA PHE A 30 -4.73 -8.83 14.02
C PHE A 30 -5.14 -10.27 13.73
N LYS A 31 -5.86 -10.44 12.63
CA LYS A 31 -6.17 -11.73 12.02
C LYS A 31 -5.28 -11.94 10.80
N VAL A 32 -4.75 -13.15 10.66
CA VAL A 32 -4.01 -13.57 9.47
C VAL A 32 -5.02 -14.01 8.43
N GLU A 33 -4.92 -13.45 7.23
CA GLU A 33 -5.78 -13.78 6.09
C GLU A 33 -4.91 -14.09 4.87
N LYS A 34 -5.29 -15.12 4.12
CA LYS A 34 -4.75 -15.40 2.79
C LYS A 34 -5.81 -15.05 1.76
N VAL A 35 -5.44 -14.21 0.82
CA VAL A 35 -6.34 -13.71 -0.22
C VAL A 35 -5.79 -14.12 -1.56
N ALA A 36 -6.66 -14.67 -2.40
CA ALA A 36 -6.26 -15.19 -3.71
C ALA A 36 -5.94 -14.06 -4.70
N LYS A 37 -5.14 -14.40 -5.71
CA LYS A 37 -4.91 -13.52 -6.85
C LYS A 37 -6.23 -13.12 -7.51
N GLY A 38 -6.36 -11.85 -7.85
CA GLY A 38 -7.54 -11.25 -8.49
C GLY A 38 -8.63 -10.80 -7.52
N GLU A 39 -8.51 -11.11 -6.23
CA GLU A 39 -9.48 -10.67 -5.24
C GLU A 39 -9.28 -9.19 -4.91
N MET A 40 -10.42 -8.50 -4.70
CA MET A 40 -10.45 -7.09 -4.31
C MET A 40 -10.38 -6.94 -2.81
N LEU A 41 -9.41 -6.15 -2.33
CA LEU A 41 -9.30 -5.77 -0.92
C LEU A 41 -10.11 -4.51 -0.61
N LEU A 42 -10.20 -3.60 -1.56
CA LEU A 42 -10.94 -2.34 -1.46
C LEU A 42 -11.49 -1.99 -2.85
N ALA A 43 -12.77 -1.63 -2.91
CA ALA A 43 -13.42 -1.18 -4.14
C ALA A 43 -13.73 0.32 -4.08
N ALA A 44 -13.63 1.00 -5.21
CA ALA A 44 -14.06 2.38 -5.34
C ALA A 44 -15.53 2.55 -4.91
N ASN A 45 -15.88 3.70 -4.40
CA ASN A 45 -17.18 4.05 -3.84
C ASN A 45 -17.57 3.28 -2.56
N THR A 46 -16.62 2.58 -1.93
CA THR A 46 -16.80 1.99 -0.60
C THR A 46 -15.96 2.72 0.44
N THR A 47 -16.17 2.42 1.71
CA THR A 47 -15.38 2.96 2.83
C THR A 47 -14.41 1.90 3.32
N GLU A 48 -13.17 2.29 3.60
CA GLU A 48 -12.17 1.40 4.18
C GLU A 48 -12.51 1.11 5.66
N ASN A 49 -12.68 -0.17 5.96
CA ASN A 49 -13.09 -0.64 7.29
C ASN A 49 -12.02 -1.47 8.00
N TYR A 50 -10.86 -1.66 7.37
CA TYR A 50 -9.81 -2.49 7.92
C TYR A 50 -8.46 -1.77 7.89
N LEU A 51 -7.72 -1.87 9.00
CA LEU A 51 -6.29 -1.62 8.97
C LEU A 51 -5.60 -2.90 8.51
N ARG A 52 -4.91 -2.84 7.36
CA ARG A 52 -4.26 -4.01 6.75
C ARG A 52 -2.77 -3.81 6.65
N PHE A 53 -2.03 -4.83 7.03
CA PHE A 53 -0.59 -4.92 6.83
C PHE A 53 -0.30 -6.08 5.88
N LEU A 54 0.41 -5.81 4.80
CA LEU A 54 0.87 -6.81 3.83
C LEU A 54 2.09 -7.53 4.42
N ASN A 55 2.01 -8.85 4.60
CA ASN A 55 3.13 -9.70 4.97
C ASN A 55 3.89 -10.19 3.75
N SER A 56 3.17 -10.67 2.74
CA SER A 56 3.76 -11.17 1.51
C SER A 56 2.79 -11.05 0.33
N GLY A 57 3.34 -11.14 -0.88
CA GLY A 57 2.60 -11.00 -2.12
C GLY A 57 2.61 -9.59 -2.67
N VAL A 58 1.76 -9.33 -3.66
CA VAL A 58 1.70 -8.04 -4.37
C VAL A 58 0.25 -7.59 -4.50
N VAL A 59 0.00 -6.35 -4.09
CA VAL A 59 -1.28 -5.64 -4.24
C VAL A 59 -1.06 -4.43 -5.13
N ARG A 60 -1.94 -4.20 -6.11
CA ARG A 60 -1.99 -2.95 -6.88
C ARG A 60 -3.03 -2.00 -6.32
N GLU A 61 -2.74 -0.71 -6.37
CA GLU A 61 -3.69 0.37 -6.11
C GLU A 61 -3.90 1.17 -7.39
N TYR A 62 -5.15 1.39 -7.78
CA TYR A 62 -5.46 2.03 -9.06
C TYR A 62 -6.77 2.82 -9.02
N TYR A 63 -6.88 3.78 -9.94
CA TYR A 63 -8.14 4.42 -10.30
C TYR A 63 -8.70 3.77 -11.56
N ALA A 64 -10.03 3.57 -11.58
CA ALA A 64 -10.75 3.09 -12.74
C ALA A 64 -11.69 4.18 -13.29
N THR A 65 -11.70 4.32 -14.61
CA THR A 65 -12.68 5.07 -15.37
C THR A 65 -13.36 4.13 -16.36
N PRO A 66 -14.46 4.52 -17.04
CA PRO A 66 -15.08 3.66 -18.04
C PRO A 66 -14.13 3.16 -19.13
N ASP A 67 -13.09 3.96 -19.45
CA ASP A 67 -12.20 3.69 -20.58
C ASP A 67 -10.88 3.05 -20.19
N LYS A 68 -10.44 3.20 -18.92
CA LYS A 68 -9.11 2.72 -18.50
C LYS A 68 -8.96 2.55 -17.00
N GLU A 69 -8.02 1.69 -16.63
CA GLU A 69 -7.45 1.63 -15.28
C GLU A 69 -6.05 2.29 -15.27
N THR A 70 -5.78 3.08 -14.24
CA THR A 70 -4.48 3.72 -14.06
C THR A 70 -3.91 3.34 -12.72
N ASN A 71 -2.84 2.55 -12.71
CA ASN A 71 -2.14 2.19 -11.49
C ASN A 71 -1.45 3.42 -10.89
N ILE A 72 -1.60 3.58 -9.58
CA ILE A 72 -1.02 4.69 -8.82
C ILE A 72 0.01 4.22 -7.80
N ASN A 73 -0.08 2.94 -7.38
CA ASN A 73 0.90 2.35 -6.49
C ASN A 73 0.89 0.82 -6.58
N PHE A 74 1.97 0.21 -6.08
CA PHE A 74 2.07 -1.23 -5.81
C PHE A 74 2.67 -1.43 -4.44
N TYR A 75 2.11 -2.36 -3.72
CA TYR A 75 2.60 -2.84 -2.44
C TYR A 75 3.19 -4.23 -2.67
N ALA A 76 4.52 -4.34 -2.60
CA ALA A 76 5.27 -5.57 -2.89
C ALA A 76 6.28 -5.88 -1.77
N GLU A 77 6.19 -5.18 -0.66
CA GLU A 77 7.01 -5.34 0.54
C GLU A 77 6.14 -5.23 1.78
N PRO A 78 6.57 -5.78 2.92
CA PRO A 78 5.83 -5.70 4.18
C PRO A 78 5.58 -4.24 4.60
N GLN A 79 4.31 -3.82 4.59
CA GLN A 79 3.90 -2.46 4.91
C GLN A 79 2.38 -2.35 5.13
N PHE A 80 1.93 -1.23 5.69
CA PHE A 80 0.51 -0.92 5.71
C PHE A 80 0.01 -0.54 4.30
N ILE A 81 -1.16 -1.09 3.94
CA ILE A 81 -1.78 -0.92 2.62
C ILE A 81 -3.18 -0.29 2.69
N THR A 82 -3.63 0.10 3.88
CA THR A 82 -4.93 0.71 4.13
C THR A 82 -5.07 2.06 3.43
N ASP A 83 -6.21 2.34 2.79
CA ASP A 83 -6.54 3.72 2.40
C ASP A 83 -6.83 4.54 3.65
N LEU A 84 -5.77 5.15 4.19
CA LEU A 84 -5.78 5.85 5.45
C LEU A 84 -6.78 7.01 5.48
N SER A 85 -6.96 7.71 4.36
CA SER A 85 -7.91 8.83 4.26
C SER A 85 -9.35 8.35 4.44
N SER A 86 -9.74 7.29 3.73
CA SER A 86 -11.05 6.66 3.88
C SER A 86 -11.23 6.04 5.26
N PHE A 87 -10.20 5.35 5.75
CA PHE A 87 -10.22 4.67 7.05
C PHE A 87 -10.45 5.64 8.21
N ILE A 88 -9.73 6.77 8.27
CA ILE A 88 -9.81 7.70 9.39
C ILE A 88 -11.05 8.59 9.30
N ASN A 89 -11.30 9.16 8.12
CA ASN A 89 -12.37 10.16 7.96
C ASN A 89 -13.74 9.55 7.67
N ASN A 90 -13.82 8.22 7.51
CA ASN A 90 -15.06 7.51 7.19
C ASN A 90 -15.73 8.01 5.91
N ILE A 91 -14.93 8.32 4.90
CA ILE A 91 -15.37 8.79 3.59
C ILE A 91 -15.20 7.68 2.55
N SER A 92 -16.02 7.73 1.52
CA SER A 92 -15.88 6.84 0.37
C SER A 92 -14.56 7.07 -0.36
N THR A 93 -13.90 6.01 -0.80
CA THR A 93 -12.69 6.07 -1.62
C THR A 93 -13.01 6.04 -3.10
N ASN A 94 -12.13 6.63 -3.93
CA ASN A 94 -12.13 6.46 -5.38
C ASN A 94 -11.11 5.40 -5.84
N LYS A 95 -10.39 4.78 -4.91
CA LYS A 95 -9.35 3.80 -5.20
C LYS A 95 -9.89 2.39 -5.22
N ASN A 96 -9.22 1.56 -6.00
CA ASN A 96 -9.36 0.11 -5.96
C ASN A 96 -8.03 -0.48 -5.48
N GLN A 97 -8.09 -1.55 -4.68
CA GLN A 97 -6.94 -2.38 -4.32
C GLN A 97 -7.24 -3.82 -4.68
N GLU A 98 -6.36 -4.44 -5.47
CA GLU A 98 -6.51 -5.80 -5.99
C GLU A 98 -5.22 -6.60 -5.82
N CYS A 99 -5.36 -7.86 -5.45
CA CYS A 99 -4.25 -8.79 -5.30
C CYS A 99 -3.73 -9.24 -6.66
N ILE A 100 -2.48 -8.88 -7.03
CA ILE A 100 -1.84 -9.33 -8.28
C ILE A 100 -1.31 -10.77 -8.14
N THR A 101 -0.94 -11.16 -6.94
CA THR A 101 -0.56 -12.52 -6.56
C THR A 101 -1.46 -13.03 -5.44
N GLU A 102 -1.30 -14.26 -4.99
CA GLU A 102 -1.76 -14.64 -3.64
C GLU A 102 -1.02 -13.75 -2.63
N VAL A 103 -1.74 -13.26 -1.63
CA VAL A 103 -1.20 -12.39 -0.57
C VAL A 103 -1.52 -12.95 0.80
N GLU A 104 -0.61 -12.70 1.75
CA GLU A 104 -0.84 -12.89 3.17
C GLU A 104 -0.93 -11.52 3.85
N LEU A 105 -2.04 -11.30 4.55
CA LEU A 105 -2.36 -10.05 5.23
C LEU A 105 -2.54 -10.27 6.72
N LEU A 106 -2.21 -9.26 7.49
CA LEU A 106 -2.70 -9.05 8.84
C LEU A 106 -3.76 -7.95 8.79
N SER A 107 -4.97 -8.24 9.26
CA SER A 107 -6.06 -7.28 9.26
C SER A 107 -6.66 -7.10 10.65
N VAL A 108 -7.07 -5.87 10.96
CA VAL A 108 -7.86 -5.53 12.14
C VAL A 108 -9.00 -4.62 11.74
N GLU A 109 -10.18 -4.92 12.26
CA GLU A 109 -11.38 -4.13 12.01
C GLU A 109 -11.25 -2.73 12.63
N LYS A 110 -11.69 -1.71 11.91
CA LYS A 110 -11.66 -0.30 12.31
C LYS A 110 -12.25 -0.04 13.69
N SER A 111 -13.36 -0.69 14.02
CA SER A 111 -14.04 -0.54 15.31
C SER A 111 -13.16 -1.03 16.48
N ALA A 112 -12.46 -2.17 16.29
CA ALA A 112 -11.54 -2.73 17.28
C ALA A 112 -10.29 -1.86 17.42
N PHE A 113 -9.74 -1.40 16.28
CA PHE A 113 -8.58 -0.51 16.27
C PHE A 113 -8.87 0.83 16.96
N ARG A 114 -10.04 1.45 16.72
CA ARG A 114 -10.44 2.69 17.39
C ARG A 114 -10.53 2.54 18.89
N LYS A 115 -11.16 1.47 19.39
CA LYS A 115 -11.21 1.19 20.82
C LYS A 115 -9.83 1.08 21.46
N LEU A 116 -8.88 0.46 20.75
CA LEU A 116 -7.50 0.40 21.20
C LEU A 116 -6.87 1.80 21.29
N LEU A 117 -7.06 2.64 20.27
CA LEU A 117 -6.52 4.01 20.26
C LEU A 117 -7.08 4.89 21.39
N ASP A 118 -8.34 4.70 21.74
CA ASP A 118 -8.98 5.45 22.84
C ASP A 118 -8.39 5.07 24.21
N ASN A 119 -7.88 3.86 24.36
CA ASN A 119 -7.26 3.36 25.60
C ASN A 119 -5.79 3.78 25.76
N TYR A 120 -5.13 4.17 24.67
CA TYR A 120 -3.69 4.48 24.65
C TYR A 120 -3.43 5.82 23.98
N GLU A 121 -2.73 6.72 24.66
CA GLU A 121 -2.33 8.03 24.09
C GLU A 121 -1.46 7.93 22.81
N CYS A 122 -0.82 6.77 22.60
CA CYS A 122 -0.02 6.49 21.41
C CYS A 122 -0.82 6.51 20.09
N GLY A 123 -2.15 6.41 20.17
CA GLY A 123 -3.00 6.41 18.97
C GLY A 123 -2.94 7.70 18.16
N LYS A 124 -2.86 8.83 18.84
CA LYS A 124 -2.73 10.15 18.16
C LYS A 124 -1.43 10.23 17.38
N SER A 125 -0.32 9.81 17.98
CA SER A 125 1.00 9.81 17.33
C SER A 125 1.05 8.88 16.11
N PHE A 126 0.45 7.68 16.18
CA PHE A 126 0.36 6.77 15.04
C PHE A 126 -0.38 7.39 13.86
N ILE A 127 -1.54 8.00 14.12
CA ILE A 127 -2.36 8.64 13.09
C ILE A 127 -1.61 9.84 12.50
N GLU A 128 -1.03 10.70 13.32
CA GLU A 128 -0.31 11.89 12.89
C GLU A 128 0.90 11.55 12.01
N ILE A 129 1.75 10.62 12.44
CA ILE A 129 2.91 10.16 11.67
C ILE A 129 2.46 9.53 10.35
N SER A 130 1.39 8.73 10.38
CA SER A 130 0.86 8.08 9.18
C SER A 130 0.32 9.09 8.17
N PHE A 131 -0.36 10.14 8.63
CA PHE A 131 -0.80 11.24 7.76
C PHE A 131 0.34 12.05 7.18
N GLN A 132 1.34 12.41 7.97
CA GLN A 132 2.51 13.14 7.47
C GLN A 132 3.23 12.34 6.36
N ARG A 133 3.35 11.03 6.54
CA ARG A 133 3.93 10.15 5.51
C ARG A 133 3.07 10.09 4.25
N LEU A 134 1.76 9.97 4.41
CA LEU A 134 0.83 9.97 3.29
C LEU A 134 0.91 11.28 2.49
N LEU A 135 0.97 12.43 3.16
CA LEU A 135 1.12 13.73 2.51
C LEU A 135 2.44 13.80 1.74
N LYS A 136 3.55 13.44 2.38
CA LYS A 136 4.86 13.43 1.72
C LYS A 136 4.91 12.49 0.50
N GLN A 137 4.28 11.32 0.59
CA GLN A 137 4.20 10.39 -0.55
C GLN A 137 3.36 10.98 -1.69
N LYS A 138 2.25 11.65 -1.38
CA LYS A 138 1.41 12.32 -2.40
C LYS A 138 2.16 13.46 -3.08
N GLU A 139 2.82 14.33 -2.33
CA GLU A 139 3.64 15.42 -2.88
C GLU A 139 4.74 14.89 -3.80
N LEU A 140 5.44 13.85 -3.38
CA LEU A 140 6.50 13.23 -4.19
C LEU A 140 5.93 12.58 -5.46
N PHE A 141 4.80 11.88 -5.35
CA PHE A 141 4.13 11.29 -6.51
C PHE A 141 3.69 12.36 -7.51
N GLU A 142 3.05 13.43 -7.05
CA GLU A 142 2.62 14.56 -7.88
C GLU A 142 3.82 15.24 -8.55
N TYR A 143 4.84 15.57 -7.77
CA TYR A 143 6.09 16.17 -8.29
C TYR A 143 6.70 15.30 -9.39
N ASN A 144 6.87 14.00 -9.14
CA ASN A 144 7.45 13.08 -10.10
C ASN A 144 6.62 12.99 -11.40
N ARG A 145 5.29 12.97 -11.27
CA ARG A 145 4.37 12.90 -12.43
C ARG A 145 4.39 14.14 -13.31
N ILE A 146 4.67 15.30 -12.72
CA ILE A 146 4.71 16.59 -13.43
C ILE A 146 6.08 16.84 -14.04
N THR A 147 7.16 16.46 -13.35
CA THR A 147 8.51 16.91 -13.70
C THR A 147 9.34 15.86 -14.43
N LYS A 148 8.97 14.58 -14.35
CA LYS A 148 9.78 13.48 -14.90
C LYS A 148 9.13 12.84 -16.12
N THR A 149 9.97 12.46 -17.06
CA THR A 149 9.60 11.63 -18.20
C THR A 149 9.42 10.16 -17.78
N ALA A 150 8.74 9.37 -18.61
CA ALA A 150 8.59 7.94 -18.35
C ALA A 150 9.94 7.19 -18.28
N ASP A 151 10.94 7.64 -19.05
CA ASP A 151 12.31 7.09 -18.98
C ASP A 151 12.97 7.34 -17.63
N GLU A 152 12.85 8.54 -17.10
CA GLU A 152 13.40 8.90 -15.80
C GLU A 152 12.69 8.14 -14.67
N LEU A 153 11.36 8.05 -14.72
CA LEU A 153 10.58 7.27 -13.77
C LEU A 153 10.95 5.78 -13.84
N TYR A 154 11.16 5.22 -15.04
CA TYR A 154 11.56 3.83 -15.19
C TYR A 154 12.98 3.57 -14.62
N LYS A 155 13.94 4.49 -14.82
CA LYS A 155 15.27 4.41 -14.18
C LYS A 155 15.17 4.41 -12.66
N GLU A 156 14.27 5.21 -12.08
CA GLU A 156 14.02 5.19 -10.64
C GLU A 156 13.44 3.86 -10.15
N LEU A 157 12.55 3.24 -10.93
CA LEU A 157 12.06 1.90 -10.60
C LEU A 157 13.20 0.87 -10.57
N ILE A 158 14.14 0.92 -11.50
CA ILE A 158 15.31 0.04 -11.49
C ILE A 158 16.13 0.22 -10.20
N ILE A 159 16.31 1.45 -9.75
CA ILE A 159 17.20 1.77 -8.62
C ILE A 159 16.49 1.50 -7.29
N TYR A 160 15.24 1.92 -7.13
CA TYR A 160 14.57 1.99 -5.85
C TYR A 160 13.41 0.99 -5.68
N ARG A 161 12.96 0.34 -6.77
CA ARG A 161 11.80 -0.54 -6.80
C ARG A 161 12.02 -1.74 -7.74
N SER A 162 13.23 -2.29 -7.76
CA SER A 162 13.58 -3.42 -8.63
C SER A 162 12.63 -4.62 -8.43
N ASN A 163 12.20 -4.86 -7.19
CA ASN A 163 11.21 -5.89 -6.85
C ASN A 163 9.86 -5.73 -7.60
N TRP A 164 9.48 -4.50 -7.97
CA TRP A 164 8.29 -4.29 -8.80
C TRP A 164 8.49 -4.84 -10.22
N LEU A 165 9.69 -4.65 -10.77
CA LEU A 165 10.02 -5.08 -12.14
C LEU A 165 10.09 -6.61 -12.26
N ASP A 166 10.42 -7.29 -11.15
CA ASP A 166 10.52 -8.74 -11.08
C ASP A 166 9.15 -9.42 -10.84
N ASN A 167 8.26 -8.77 -10.08
CA ASN A 167 7.03 -9.40 -9.58
C ASN A 167 5.74 -8.88 -10.21
N ILE A 168 5.78 -7.72 -10.91
CA ILE A 168 4.59 -7.07 -11.44
C ILE A 168 4.55 -7.20 -12.97
N PRO A 169 3.43 -7.63 -13.55
CA PRO A 169 3.26 -7.71 -15.00
C PRO A 169 3.55 -6.36 -15.69
N GLN A 170 4.23 -6.42 -16.83
CA GLN A 170 4.71 -5.24 -17.55
C GLN A 170 3.60 -4.24 -17.94
N TYR A 171 2.40 -4.73 -18.24
CA TYR A 171 1.27 -3.86 -18.57
C TYR A 171 0.80 -3.01 -17.37
N HIS A 172 0.95 -3.53 -16.14
CA HIS A 172 0.68 -2.77 -14.94
C HIS A 172 1.76 -1.69 -14.69
N ILE A 173 3.03 -2.02 -14.94
CA ILE A 173 4.13 -1.05 -14.89
C ILE A 173 3.92 0.05 -15.94
N ALA A 174 3.53 -0.31 -17.17
CA ALA A 174 3.22 0.66 -18.22
C ALA A 174 2.08 1.60 -17.80
N SER A 175 1.00 1.06 -17.23
CA SER A 175 -0.10 1.84 -16.67
C SER A 175 0.35 2.80 -15.57
N TYR A 176 1.23 2.35 -14.65
CA TYR A 176 1.82 3.19 -13.60
C TYR A 176 2.63 4.35 -14.18
N LEU A 177 3.43 4.09 -15.21
CA LEU A 177 4.23 5.10 -15.92
C LEU A 177 3.39 5.97 -16.88
N ASN A 178 2.09 5.68 -17.02
CA ASN A 178 1.16 6.33 -17.94
C ASN A 178 1.61 6.26 -19.40
N VAL A 179 2.14 5.12 -19.81
CA VAL A 179 2.55 4.80 -21.19
C VAL A 179 1.89 3.49 -21.65
N THR A 180 1.97 3.23 -22.98
CA THR A 180 1.55 1.92 -23.49
C THR A 180 2.60 0.84 -23.24
N PRO A 181 2.22 -0.45 -23.22
CA PRO A 181 3.18 -1.55 -23.10
C PRO A 181 4.28 -1.54 -24.17
N GLU A 182 3.95 -1.13 -25.39
CA GLU A 182 4.91 -0.99 -26.50
C GLU A 182 5.93 0.11 -26.22
N THR A 183 5.46 1.25 -25.67
CA THR A 183 6.34 2.35 -25.26
C THR A 183 7.27 1.90 -24.13
N LEU A 184 6.74 1.21 -23.12
CA LEU A 184 7.56 0.64 -22.05
C LEU A 184 8.62 -0.33 -22.60
N SER A 185 8.25 -1.20 -23.54
CA SER A 185 9.21 -2.09 -24.20
C SER A 185 10.36 -1.34 -24.90
N ARG A 186 10.07 -0.20 -25.55
CA ARG A 186 11.09 0.66 -26.15
C ARG A 186 11.97 1.33 -25.11
N ILE A 187 11.38 1.83 -24.01
CA ILE A 187 12.14 2.42 -22.89
C ILE A 187 13.12 1.39 -22.32
N ARG A 188 12.67 0.17 -22.07
CA ARG A 188 13.51 -0.91 -21.56
C ARG A 188 14.72 -1.19 -22.45
N LYS A 189 14.49 -1.33 -23.77
CA LYS A 189 15.58 -1.57 -24.74
C LYS A 189 16.60 -0.43 -24.81
N ARG A 190 16.21 0.79 -24.49
CA ARG A 190 17.09 1.97 -24.53
C ARG A 190 17.90 2.12 -23.25
N ILE A 191 17.38 1.63 -22.12
CA ILE A 191 18.00 1.78 -20.80
C ILE A 191 18.83 0.56 -20.41
N SER A 192 18.52 -0.63 -20.98
CA SER A 192 19.36 -1.86 -20.87
C SER A 192 20.60 -1.70 -21.71
#